data_897d40769854a18071950e2d46238f2a
#
_entry.id   897d40769854a18071950e2d46238f2a
#
_cell.length_a   1.000
_cell.length_b   1.000
_cell.length_c   1.000
_cell.angle_alpha   90.00
_cell.angle_beta   90.00
_cell.angle_gamma   90.00
#
_symmetry.space_group_name_H-M   'P 1'
#
loop_
_entity.id
_entity.type
_entity.pdbx_description
1 polymer ?
#
loop_
_entity_poly.entity_id
_entity_poly.type
_entity_poly.pdbx_seq_one_letter_code
_entity_poly.pdbx_strand_id
1 'polypeptide(L)' 'MDIQTLFTLTWGLRDILNELDKIGAEVRFEDDHVSVALDDTEINVYSKSYEVE' A
#
# COMPACT_ATOMS: atom_id res chain seq x y z
N MET A 1 -4.03 8.80 -19.26
CA MET A 1 -3.71 9.45 -17.97
C MET A 1 -2.64 10.51 -18.23
N ASP A 2 -2.81 11.70 -17.72
CA ASP A 2 -1.78 12.71 -17.87
C ASP A 2 -0.75 12.61 -16.73
N ILE A 3 0.39 13.27 -16.93
CA ILE A 3 1.52 13.16 -16.01
C ILE A 3 1.22 13.85 -14.67
N GLN A 4 0.38 14.88 -14.68
CA GLN A 4 -0.03 15.58 -13.47
C GLN A 4 -0.80 14.64 -12.53
N THR A 5 -1.72 13.88 -13.08
CA THR A 5 -2.50 12.89 -12.33
C THR A 5 -1.57 11.81 -11.76
N LEU A 6 -0.59 11.36 -12.56
CA LEU A 6 0.36 10.35 -12.11
C LEU A 6 1.19 10.86 -10.93
N PHE A 7 1.69 12.09 -10.97
CA PHE A 7 2.44 12.67 -9.87
C PHE A 7 1.58 12.78 -8.59
N THR A 8 0.34 13.22 -8.72
CA THR A 8 -0.56 13.37 -7.58
C THR A 8 -0.82 12.03 -6.90
N LEU A 9 -1.08 10.99 -7.68
CA LEU A 9 -1.31 9.64 -7.14
C LEU A 9 -0.04 9.07 -6.50
N THR A 10 1.12 9.33 -7.10
CA THR A 10 2.39 8.85 -6.57
C THR A 10 2.72 9.51 -5.23
N TRP A 11 2.44 10.80 -5.09
CA TRP A 11 2.65 11.49 -3.82
C TRP A 11 1.70 10.98 -2.74
N GLY A 12 0.45 10.68 -3.10
CA GLY A 12 -0.49 10.05 -2.18
C GLY A 12 0.02 8.70 -1.69
N LEU A 13 0.57 7.89 -2.58
CA LEU A 13 1.18 6.61 -2.22
C LEU A 13 2.35 6.80 -1.25
N ARG A 14 3.22 7.77 -1.50
CA ARG A 14 4.34 8.06 -0.61
C ARG A 14 3.86 8.40 0.80
N ASP A 15 2.83 9.22 0.91
CA ASP A 15 2.28 9.61 2.21
C ASP A 15 1.71 8.40 2.95
N ILE A 16 1.01 7.52 2.24
CA ILE A 16 0.48 6.27 2.82
C ILE A 16 1.62 5.39 3.33
N LEU A 17 2.66 5.20 2.54
CA LEU A 17 3.81 4.39 2.94
C LEU A 17 4.50 4.97 4.17
N ASN A 18 4.63 6.30 4.26
CA ASN A 18 5.20 6.95 5.43
C ASN A 18 4.36 6.73 6.69
N GLU A 19 3.03 6.80 6.58
CA GLU A 19 2.15 6.55 7.72
C GLU A 19 2.23 5.10 8.17
N LEU A 20 2.28 4.14 7.25
CA LEU A 20 2.45 2.73 7.58
C LEU A 20 3.78 2.47 8.29
N ASP A 21 4.84 3.13 7.85
CA ASP A 21 6.14 3.02 8.49
C ASP A 21 6.11 3.55 9.93
N LYS A 22 5.42 4.65 10.17
CA LYS A 22 5.29 5.24 11.51
C LYS A 22 4.64 4.31 12.52
N ILE A 23 3.66 3.51 12.09
CA ILE A 23 2.99 2.57 12.97
C ILE A 23 3.70 1.22 13.05
N GLY A 24 4.79 1.06 12.32
CA GLY A 24 5.59 -0.17 12.35
C GLY A 24 5.07 -1.27 11.44
N ALA A 25 4.21 -0.95 10.51
CA ALA A 25 3.72 -1.94 9.55
C ALA A 25 4.79 -2.30 8.53
N GLU A 26 4.79 -3.55 8.10
CA GLU A 26 5.68 -4.04 7.05
C GLU A 26 4.91 -4.10 5.74
N VAL A 27 5.49 -3.52 4.69
CA VAL A 27 4.87 -3.48 3.36
C VAL A 27 5.75 -4.28 2.42
N ARG A 28 5.14 -5.24 1.71
CA ARG A 28 5.83 -6.04 0.69
C ARG A 28 5.09 -5.92 -0.63
N PHE A 29 5.86 -5.72 -1.69
CA PHE A 29 5.34 -5.60 -3.05
C PHE A 29 5.49 -6.94 -3.75
N GLU A 30 4.35 -7.58 -4.04
CA GLU A 30 4.28 -8.85 -4.74
C GLU A 30 3.84 -8.64 -6.20
N ASP A 31 3.82 -9.71 -7.00
CA ASP A 31 3.52 -9.59 -8.43
C ASP A 31 2.10 -9.11 -8.72
N ASP A 32 1.12 -9.54 -7.92
CA ASP A 32 -0.28 -9.26 -8.16
C ASP A 32 -0.98 -8.51 -7.02
N HIS A 33 -0.24 -8.21 -5.94
CA HIS A 33 -0.82 -7.53 -4.77
C HIS A 33 0.26 -6.85 -3.94
N VAL A 34 -0.18 -6.05 -2.99
CA VAL A 34 0.69 -5.46 -1.97
C VAL A 34 0.24 -6.02 -0.62
N SER A 35 1.19 -6.55 0.13
CA SER A 35 0.92 -7.12 1.45
C SER A 35 1.33 -6.14 2.53
N VAL A 36 0.44 -5.88 3.48
CA VAL A 36 0.69 -5.01 4.63
C VAL A 36 0.45 -5.80 5.90
N ALA A 37 1.47 -5.91 6.72
CA ALA A 37 1.39 -6.71 7.96
C ALA A 37 1.69 -5.84 9.18
N LEU A 38 0.90 -6.02 10.23
CA LEU A 38 1.12 -5.38 11.53
C LEU A 38 0.64 -6.33 12.61
N ASP A 39 1.52 -6.67 13.54
CA ASP A 39 1.24 -7.64 14.61
C ASP A 39 0.73 -8.97 14.02
N ASP A 40 -0.48 -9.39 14.38
CA ASP A 40 -1.07 -10.64 13.92
C ASP A 40 -1.96 -10.47 12.69
N THR A 41 -2.02 -9.25 12.15
CA THR A 41 -2.91 -8.93 11.03
C THR A 41 -2.12 -8.78 9.74
N GLU A 42 -2.59 -9.39 8.67
CA GLU A 42 -2.05 -9.21 7.33
C GLU A 42 -3.18 -8.85 6.38
N ILE A 43 -2.97 -7.81 5.58
CA ILE A 43 -3.93 -7.35 4.58
C ILE A 43 -3.26 -7.43 3.22
N ASN A 44 -3.90 -8.12 2.29
CA ASN A 44 -3.43 -8.23 0.92
C ASN A 44 -4.30 -7.38 0.01
N VAL A 45 -3.71 -6.40 -0.62
CA VAL A 45 -4.43 -5.43 -1.47
C VAL A 45 -4.17 -5.76 -2.93
N TYR A 46 -5.23 -6.13 -3.64
CA TYR A 46 -5.19 -6.42 -5.07
C TYR A 46 -5.69 -5.19 -5.84
N SER A 47 -5.55 -5.20 -7.15
CA SER A 47 -5.89 -4.02 -7.97
C SER A 47 -7.35 -3.57 -7.85
N LYS A 48 -8.26 -4.47 -7.46
CA LYS A 48 -9.70 -4.17 -7.35
C LYS A 48 -10.32 -4.60 -6.03
N SER A 49 -9.53 -5.21 -5.13
CA SER A 49 -10.06 -5.74 -3.88
C SER A 49 -8.96 -5.88 -2.86
N TYR A 50 -9.34 -6.25 -1.65
CA TYR A 50 -8.37 -6.59 -0.61
C TYR A 50 -8.88 -7.76 0.21
N GLU A 51 -7.96 -8.48 0.86
CA GLU A 51 -8.26 -9.57 1.77
C GLU A 51 -7.56 -9.33 3.10
N VAL A 52 -8.24 -9.67 4.19
CA VAL A 52 -7.71 -9.56 5.55
C VAL A 52 -7.56 -10.96 6.15
N GLU A 53 -6.37 -11.24 6.65
CA GLU A 53 -6.07 -12.52 7.28
C GLU A 53 -5.62 -12.39 8.73
#